data_140ff67999893c6b18bed878ae6907fa
#
_entry.id   140ff67999893c6b18bed878ae6907fa
#
_cell.length_a   1.000
_cell.length_b   1.000
_cell.length_c   1.000
_cell.angle_alpha   90.00
_cell.angle_beta   90.00
_cell.angle_gamma   90.00
#
_symmetry.space_group_name_H-M   'P 1'
#
loop_
_entity.id
_entity.type
_entity.pdbx_description
1 polymer ?
#
loop_
_entity_poly.entity_id
_entity_poly.type
_entity_poly.pdbx_seq_one_letter_code
_entity_poly.pdbx_strand_id
1 'polypeptide(L)'
;MQKYLTLTNHTYHGYVVIANKKFWDGLPPNIRQALTGALKETTAYFYAMAKQEDDEALEAVRKTGRMQIYQPTPQEAQEWRKAFSKVHREMDGRVGKELLESIYKETGFDPGKL
;
A
#
# COMPACT_ATOMS: atom_id res chain seq x y z
N MET A 1 -8.03 5.02 -24.26
CA MET A 1 -7.78 3.71 -23.59
C MET A 1 -6.30 3.42 -23.67
N GLN A 2 -5.66 2.98 -22.59
CA GLN A 2 -4.21 2.71 -22.52
C GLN A 2 -3.89 1.43 -23.29
N LYS A 3 -2.76 1.43 -24.03
CA LYS A 3 -2.29 0.26 -24.78
C LYS A 3 -1.24 -0.57 -24.01
N TYR A 4 -0.59 0.03 -23.01
CA TYR A 4 0.51 -0.54 -22.27
C TYR A 4 0.25 -0.42 -20.77
N LEU A 5 0.63 -1.43 -20.02
CA LEU A 5 0.61 -1.49 -18.56
C LEU A 5 1.94 -2.05 -18.07
N THR A 6 2.63 -1.34 -17.19
CA THR A 6 3.86 -1.83 -16.54
C THR A 6 3.61 -2.06 -15.06
N LEU A 7 3.92 -3.25 -14.56
CA LEU A 7 3.72 -3.63 -13.16
C LEU A 7 4.92 -3.18 -12.31
N THR A 8 4.94 -1.89 -11.98
CA THR A 8 6.06 -1.30 -11.22
C THR A 8 5.97 -1.51 -9.72
N ASN A 9 4.79 -1.78 -9.18
CA ASN A 9 4.52 -1.94 -7.74
C ASN A 9 5.12 -0.80 -6.89
N HIS A 10 5.00 0.45 -7.38
CA HIS A 10 5.65 1.61 -6.77
C HIS A 10 4.78 2.33 -5.73
N THR A 11 3.52 1.96 -5.59
CA THR A 11 2.57 2.65 -4.72
C THR A 11 1.79 1.63 -3.90
N TYR A 12 1.62 1.93 -2.61
CA TYR A 12 0.71 1.21 -1.73
C TYR A 12 -0.55 2.05 -1.50
N HIS A 13 -1.71 1.49 -1.80
CA HIS A 13 -3.00 2.12 -1.54
C HIS A 13 -3.54 1.63 -0.18
N GLY A 14 -3.15 2.34 0.87
CA GLY A 14 -3.63 2.05 2.21
C GLY A 14 -4.91 2.82 2.57
N TYR A 15 -5.78 2.17 3.32
CA TYR A 15 -6.94 2.80 3.94
C TYR A 15 -6.80 2.78 5.45
N VAL A 16 -7.23 3.86 6.10
CA VAL A 16 -7.19 4.00 7.55
C VAL A 16 -8.58 4.38 8.05
N VAL A 17 -9.09 3.62 8.98
CA VAL A 17 -10.31 3.99 9.70
C VAL A 17 -9.92 4.92 10.84
N ILE A 18 -10.44 6.13 10.81
CA ILE A 18 -10.19 7.13 11.86
C ILE A 18 -11.47 7.45 12.61
N ALA A 19 -11.35 7.70 13.91
CA ALA A 19 -12.44 8.15 14.75
C ALA A 19 -12.00 9.35 15.59
N ASN A 20 -12.93 10.23 15.90
CA ASN A 20 -12.67 11.32 16.83
C ASN A 20 -12.33 10.73 18.21
N LYS A 21 -11.20 11.16 18.80
CA LYS A 21 -10.73 10.61 20.08
C LYS A 21 -11.75 10.81 21.21
N LYS A 22 -12.32 11.99 21.34
CA LYS A 22 -13.31 12.29 22.40
C LYS A 22 -14.57 11.42 22.26
N PHE A 23 -15.04 11.22 21.03
CA PHE A 23 -16.16 10.31 20.76
C PHE A 23 -15.81 8.88 21.16
N TRP A 24 -14.65 8.39 20.71
CA TRP A 24 -14.20 7.01 20.97
C TRP A 24 -14.03 6.74 22.48
N ASP A 25 -13.37 7.66 23.19
CA ASP A 25 -13.13 7.53 24.64
C ASP A 25 -14.44 7.66 25.46
N GLY A 26 -15.45 8.37 24.94
CA GLY A 26 -16.77 8.52 25.54
C GLY A 26 -17.70 7.31 25.35
N LEU A 27 -17.33 6.34 24.50
CA LEU A 27 -18.14 5.14 24.32
C LEU A 27 -18.13 4.22 25.56
N PRO A 28 -19.24 3.58 25.90
CA PRO A 28 -19.28 2.52 26.88
C PRO A 28 -18.25 1.43 26.56
N PRO A 29 -17.58 0.83 27.57
CA PRO A 29 -16.52 -0.15 27.36
C PRO A 29 -16.93 -1.34 26.49
N ASN A 30 -18.15 -1.86 26.70
CA ASN A 30 -18.68 -2.96 25.92
C ASN A 30 -18.89 -2.61 24.42
N ILE A 31 -19.35 -1.39 24.14
CA ILE A 31 -19.51 -0.92 22.76
C ILE A 31 -18.15 -0.72 22.10
N ARG A 32 -17.20 -0.13 22.81
CA ARG A 32 -15.83 0.05 22.28
C ARG A 32 -15.16 -1.31 21.99
N GLN A 33 -15.34 -2.29 22.87
CA GLN A 33 -14.83 -3.64 22.66
C GLN A 33 -15.48 -4.32 21.44
N ALA A 34 -16.78 -4.20 21.29
CA ALA A 34 -17.51 -4.74 20.14
C ALA A 34 -17.04 -4.13 18.82
N LEU A 35 -16.91 -2.78 18.77
CA LEU A 35 -16.40 -2.07 17.59
C LEU A 35 -14.95 -2.44 17.27
N THR A 36 -14.09 -2.59 18.29
CA THR A 36 -12.70 -3.02 18.08
C THR A 36 -12.64 -4.43 17.50
N GLY A 37 -13.46 -5.35 17.99
CA GLY A 37 -13.59 -6.71 17.46
C GLY A 37 -14.04 -6.70 15.99
N ALA A 38 -15.12 -6.00 15.71
CA ALA A 38 -15.68 -5.88 14.36
C ALA A 38 -14.67 -5.28 13.37
N LEU A 39 -13.94 -4.22 13.77
CA LEU A 39 -12.91 -3.61 12.94
C LEU A 39 -11.75 -4.59 12.65
N LYS A 40 -11.34 -5.37 13.65
CA LYS A 40 -10.28 -6.37 13.46
C LYS A 40 -10.70 -7.47 12.47
N GLU A 41 -11.91 -7.98 12.61
CA GLU A 41 -12.45 -9.00 11.71
C GLU A 41 -12.63 -8.46 10.28
N THR A 42 -13.21 -7.25 10.15
CA THR A 42 -13.39 -6.59 8.86
C THR A 42 -12.05 -6.31 8.18
N THR A 43 -11.03 -5.90 8.94
CA THR A 43 -9.70 -5.65 8.38
C THR A 43 -9.08 -6.95 7.83
N ALA A 44 -9.18 -8.05 8.58
CA ALA A 44 -8.67 -9.35 8.11
C ALA A 44 -9.41 -9.83 6.84
N TYR A 45 -10.74 -9.70 6.81
CA TYR A 45 -11.54 -10.01 5.65
C TYR A 45 -11.19 -9.14 4.44
N PHE A 46 -11.06 -7.83 4.65
CA PHE A 46 -10.69 -6.87 3.60
C PHE A 46 -9.35 -7.22 2.95
N TYR A 47 -8.32 -7.54 3.73
CA TYR A 47 -7.02 -7.90 3.17
C TYR A 47 -7.08 -9.16 2.32
N ALA A 48 -7.83 -10.17 2.76
CA ALA A 48 -8.00 -11.39 1.98
C ALA A 48 -8.74 -11.13 0.66
N MET A 49 -9.81 -10.35 0.70
CA MET A 49 -10.62 -10.00 -0.47
C MET A 49 -9.86 -9.09 -1.45
N ALA A 50 -9.18 -8.06 -0.95
CA ALA A 50 -8.45 -7.11 -1.79
C ALA A 50 -7.36 -7.80 -2.61
N LYS A 51 -6.63 -8.75 -2.02
CA LYS A 51 -5.63 -9.52 -2.76
C LYS A 51 -6.26 -10.34 -3.89
N GLN A 52 -7.37 -10.99 -3.62
CA GLN A 52 -8.08 -11.78 -4.62
C GLN A 52 -8.60 -10.91 -5.77
N GLU A 53 -9.20 -9.77 -5.44
CA GLU A 53 -9.72 -8.83 -6.44
C GLU A 53 -8.60 -8.25 -7.33
N ASP A 54 -7.43 -7.94 -6.76
CA ASP A 54 -6.28 -7.47 -7.53
C ASP A 54 -5.79 -8.52 -8.52
N ASP A 55 -5.67 -9.78 -8.07
CA ASP A 55 -5.23 -10.89 -8.92
C ASP A 55 -6.25 -11.15 -10.05
N GLU A 56 -7.55 -11.16 -9.73
CA GLU A 56 -8.64 -11.35 -10.70
C GLU A 56 -8.73 -10.18 -11.69
N ALA A 57 -8.54 -8.94 -11.24
CA ALA A 57 -8.56 -7.75 -12.11
C ALA A 57 -7.41 -7.79 -13.13
N LEU A 58 -6.21 -8.17 -12.71
CA LEU A 58 -5.07 -8.31 -13.60
C LEU A 58 -5.32 -9.38 -14.67
N GLU A 59 -5.86 -10.53 -14.27
CA GLU A 59 -6.23 -11.60 -15.20
C GLU A 59 -7.35 -11.19 -16.15
N ALA A 60 -8.34 -10.44 -15.66
CA ALA A 60 -9.39 -9.89 -16.52
C ALA A 60 -8.82 -8.96 -17.59
N VAL A 61 -7.87 -8.09 -17.23
CA VAL A 61 -7.17 -7.21 -18.19
C VAL A 61 -6.39 -8.04 -19.22
N ARG A 62 -5.67 -9.07 -18.80
CA ARG A 62 -4.92 -9.98 -19.70
C ARG A 62 -5.84 -10.65 -20.73
N LYS A 63 -6.98 -11.17 -20.28
CA LYS A 63 -7.96 -11.86 -21.12
C LYS A 63 -8.58 -10.95 -22.20
N THR A 64 -8.60 -9.64 -22.00
CA THR A 64 -9.12 -8.73 -23.02
C THR A 64 -8.26 -8.67 -24.29
N GLY A 65 -6.98 -9.00 -24.18
CA GLY A 65 -6.00 -8.86 -25.28
C GLY A 65 -5.77 -7.43 -25.78
N ARG A 66 -6.40 -6.44 -25.14
CA ARG A 66 -6.37 -5.02 -25.57
C ARG A 66 -5.16 -4.25 -25.04
N MET A 67 -4.46 -4.79 -24.08
CA MET A 67 -3.37 -4.14 -23.37
C MET A 67 -2.16 -5.06 -23.29
N GLN A 68 -1.00 -4.54 -23.63
CA GLN A 68 0.27 -5.24 -23.43
C GLN A 68 0.72 -4.99 -21.99
N ILE A 69 0.80 -6.08 -21.22
CA ILE A 69 1.23 -6.03 -19.81
C ILE A 69 2.71 -6.41 -19.76
N TYR A 70 3.52 -5.48 -19.25
CA TYR A 70 4.94 -5.65 -19.06
C TYR A 70 5.27 -5.89 -17.59
N GLN A 71 5.92 -7.01 -17.32
CA GLN A 71 6.48 -7.32 -16.01
C GLN A 71 7.98 -7.00 -16.05
N PRO A 72 8.44 -5.98 -15.30
CA PRO A 72 9.86 -5.65 -15.24
C PRO A 72 10.69 -6.82 -14.73
N THR A 73 11.88 -7.00 -15.29
CA THR A 73 12.89 -7.89 -14.74
C THR A 73 13.35 -7.41 -13.35
N PRO A 74 13.97 -8.26 -12.53
CA PRO A 74 14.51 -7.84 -11.23
C PRO A 74 15.47 -6.66 -11.32
N GLN A 75 16.28 -6.59 -12.37
CA GLN A 75 17.22 -5.50 -12.61
C GLN A 75 16.48 -4.18 -12.93
N GLU A 76 15.52 -4.22 -13.85
CA GLU A 76 14.69 -3.04 -14.18
C GLU A 76 13.88 -2.58 -12.98
N ALA A 77 13.33 -3.50 -12.18
CA ALA A 77 12.62 -3.16 -10.95
C ALA A 77 13.54 -2.46 -9.93
N GLN A 78 14.83 -2.80 -9.90
CA GLN A 78 15.81 -2.12 -9.06
C GLN A 78 16.09 -0.70 -9.58
N GLU A 79 16.22 -0.51 -10.89
CA GLU A 79 16.39 0.81 -11.51
C GLU A 79 15.18 1.70 -11.24
N TRP A 80 13.96 1.16 -11.34
CA TRP A 80 12.74 1.86 -10.95
C TRP A 80 12.76 2.29 -9.49
N ARG A 81 13.11 1.38 -8.57
CA ARG A 81 13.20 1.71 -7.13
C ARG A 81 14.23 2.81 -6.87
N LYS A 82 15.37 2.76 -7.54
CA LYS A 82 16.41 3.79 -7.48
C LYS A 82 15.89 5.15 -7.95
N ALA A 83 15.15 5.18 -9.06
CA ALA A 83 14.56 6.41 -9.58
C ALA A 83 13.50 6.98 -8.62
N PHE A 84 12.60 6.14 -8.09
CA PHE A 84 11.52 6.56 -7.19
C PHE A 84 12.03 6.94 -5.79
N SER A 85 13.10 6.33 -5.30
CA SER A 85 13.66 6.66 -3.97
C SER A 85 14.10 8.12 -3.81
N LYS A 86 14.34 8.82 -4.91
CA LYS A 86 14.64 10.26 -4.90
C LYS A 86 13.51 11.08 -4.29
N VAL A 87 12.26 10.67 -4.51
CA VAL A 87 11.06 11.31 -3.96
C VAL A 87 11.06 11.30 -2.43
N HIS A 88 11.66 10.30 -1.80
CA HIS A 88 11.71 10.21 -0.34
C HIS A 88 12.41 11.44 0.27
N ARG A 89 13.50 11.91 -0.35
CA ARG A 89 14.22 13.11 0.11
C ARG A 89 13.42 14.39 -0.11
N GLU A 90 12.69 14.47 -1.22
CA GLU A 90 11.82 15.61 -1.54
C GLU A 90 10.63 15.70 -0.57
N MET A 91 10.18 14.56 -0.07
CA MET A 91 9.05 14.45 0.85
C MET A 91 9.41 14.53 2.34
N ASP A 92 10.72 14.57 2.66
CA ASP A 92 11.23 14.58 4.06
C ASP A 92 10.58 15.67 4.91
N GLY A 93 10.43 16.88 4.36
CA GLY A 93 9.79 18.01 5.05
C GLY A 93 8.28 17.88 5.26
N ARG A 94 7.59 16.99 4.51
CA ARG A 94 6.14 16.77 4.60
C ARG A 94 5.78 15.53 5.41
N VAL A 95 6.55 14.48 5.25
CA VAL A 95 6.30 13.17 5.89
C VAL A 95 6.96 13.11 7.26
N GLY A 96 8.14 13.72 7.40
CA GLY A 96 8.97 13.66 8.57
C GLY A 96 10.01 12.54 8.49
N LYS A 97 11.24 12.88 8.80
CA LYS A 97 12.38 11.98 8.70
C LYS A 97 12.24 10.74 9.58
N GLU A 98 11.76 10.91 10.80
CA GLU A 98 11.54 9.80 11.75
C GLU A 98 10.58 8.74 11.21
N LEU A 99 9.50 9.18 10.54
CA LEU A 99 8.53 8.27 9.93
C LEU A 99 9.14 7.51 8.76
N LEU A 100 9.90 8.18 7.90
CA LEU A 100 10.60 7.54 6.79
C LEU A 100 11.62 6.51 7.29
N GLU A 101 12.42 6.84 8.29
CA GLU A 101 13.39 5.91 8.90
C GLU A 101 12.70 4.72 9.56
N SER A 102 11.56 4.94 10.21
CA SER A 102 10.73 3.85 10.77
C SER A 102 10.24 2.89 9.68
N ILE A 103 9.77 3.41 8.55
CA ILE A 103 9.32 2.60 7.41
C ILE A 103 10.49 1.81 6.82
N TYR A 104 11.66 2.43 6.65
CA TYR A 104 12.85 1.74 6.14
C TYR A 104 13.27 0.59 7.05
N LYS A 105 13.27 0.82 8.35
CA LYS A 105 13.58 -0.21 9.33
C LYS A 105 12.59 -1.38 9.29
N GLU A 106 11.30 -1.08 9.20
CA GLU A 106 10.24 -2.10 9.19
C GLU A 106 10.24 -2.91 7.89
N THR A 107 10.49 -2.26 6.76
CA THR A 107 10.48 -2.90 5.43
C THR A 107 11.82 -3.50 5.03
N GLY A 108 12.90 -3.24 5.79
CA GLY A 108 14.27 -3.61 5.40
C GLY A 108 14.79 -2.84 4.18
N PHE A 109 14.12 -1.76 3.79
CA PHE A 109 14.54 -0.94 2.67
C PHE A 109 15.74 -0.08 3.03
N ASP A 110 16.80 -0.14 2.22
CA ASP A 110 18.01 0.67 2.39
C ASP A 110 18.26 1.49 1.11
N PRO A 111 17.97 2.81 1.13
CA PRO A 111 18.21 3.66 -0.03
C PRO A 111 19.69 3.80 -0.41
N GLY A 112 20.62 3.43 0.46
CA GLY A 112 22.07 3.44 0.20
C GLY A 112 22.54 2.21 -0.57
N LYS A 113 21.71 1.19 -0.70
CA LYS A 113 22.02 -0.06 -1.44
C LYS A 113 21.38 -0.12 -2.83
N LEU A 114 20.83 0.96 -3.33
CA LEU A 114 20.17 1.04 -4.64
C LEU A 114 21.13 1.51 -5.75
#